data_9eac0e949273a7336491ceba8d0d56a6
#
_entry.id   9eac0e949273a7336491ceba8d0d56a6
#
_cell.length_a   1.000
_cell.length_b   1.000
_cell.length_c   1.000
_cell.angle_alpha   90.00
_cell.angle_beta   90.00
_cell.angle_gamma   90.00
#
_symmetry.space_group_name_H-M   'P 1'
#
loop_
_entity.id
_entity.type
_entity.pdbx_description
1 polymer ?
#
loop_
_entity_poly.entity_id
_entity_poly.type
_entity_poly.pdbx_seq_one_letter_code
_entity_poly.pdbx_strand_id
1 'polypeptide(L)'
;MSNPIITLKRGKEDSLNRFHPWVFSGAIATMPNNIEEGDIVDVVTNDGRHIGVGHYQIGSIMVRILDFGSTVINQDFFATRLAEALKLRKALRLNRYDNNAYRLVHGEGDFLPGLIVDIYGNTAVVQAHSPGMHFARTDIANALVGLDGIELKNVYYKSETTLPYKAQLDPQNDYLIGGFETNIAIENGLKFHVDWLKGQKTGFFVDQRDNRSLLEHFAHGRRVLNMFCYTGGFSFYAMRGGAELVHSVDSSAKAIKLTDANVELNFPGDDRHKSYAEDAFKFLDSMEKDSYDLIVLDPPAFAKHRSALKNALRGYQRLNAKAFEKISSGGILFTFSCSQAVNKDQFRLAVFSAAAQSRRKVRILHQLTQPADHPINIYHPEGEYLKGLIL
;
A
#
# COMPACT_ATOMS: atom_id res chain seq x y z
N MET A 1 -18.90 -0.23 -31.67
CA MET A 1 -19.77 -1.33 -31.22
C MET A 1 -20.30 -0.94 -29.85
N SER A 2 -21.55 -1.31 -29.50
CA SER A 2 -22.08 -1.08 -28.16
C SER A 2 -21.46 -2.10 -27.19
N ASN A 3 -21.16 -1.69 -25.97
CA ASN A 3 -20.66 -2.60 -24.93
C ASN A 3 -21.71 -3.69 -24.59
N PRO A 4 -21.29 -4.88 -24.16
CA PRO A 4 -22.19 -5.86 -23.56
C PRO A 4 -22.91 -5.27 -22.34
N ILE A 5 -24.21 -5.59 -22.18
CA ILE A 5 -25.04 -5.05 -21.10
C ILE A 5 -25.22 -6.05 -19.98
N ILE A 6 -24.89 -5.63 -18.76
CA ILE A 6 -25.18 -6.35 -17.53
C ILE A 6 -26.36 -5.69 -16.82
N THR A 7 -27.48 -6.46 -16.62
CA THR A 7 -28.67 -5.96 -15.97
C THR A 7 -28.71 -6.37 -14.49
N LEU A 8 -28.98 -5.41 -13.62
CA LEU A 8 -29.13 -5.66 -12.19
C LEU A 8 -30.50 -6.23 -11.82
N LYS A 9 -30.55 -6.97 -10.73
CA LYS A 9 -31.81 -7.33 -10.07
C LYS A 9 -32.44 -6.07 -9.49
N ARG A 10 -33.77 -6.03 -9.52
CA ARG A 10 -34.54 -4.92 -8.92
C ARG A 10 -34.15 -4.68 -7.46
N GLY A 11 -33.86 -3.42 -7.13
CA GLY A 11 -33.44 -2.99 -5.78
C GLY A 11 -31.99 -3.35 -5.40
N LYS A 12 -31.13 -3.74 -6.37
CA LYS A 12 -29.71 -4.00 -6.14
C LYS A 12 -28.80 -2.87 -6.63
N GLU A 13 -29.41 -1.81 -7.16
CA GLU A 13 -28.72 -0.59 -7.61
C GLU A 13 -28.39 0.40 -6.48
N ASP A 14 -28.87 0.19 -5.24
CA ASP A 14 -28.74 1.16 -4.15
C ASP A 14 -27.30 1.54 -3.80
N SER A 15 -26.37 0.59 -3.82
CA SER A 15 -24.95 0.87 -3.56
C SER A 15 -24.33 1.66 -4.71
N LEU A 16 -24.69 1.37 -5.94
CA LEU A 16 -24.22 2.04 -7.15
C LEU A 16 -24.80 3.46 -7.26
N ASN A 17 -26.07 3.65 -6.89
CA ASN A 17 -26.68 4.98 -6.78
C ASN A 17 -25.99 5.87 -5.74
N ARG A 18 -25.22 5.28 -4.83
CA ARG A 18 -24.33 5.95 -3.86
C ARG A 18 -22.87 5.89 -4.28
N PHE A 19 -22.60 5.66 -5.56
CA PHE A 19 -21.27 5.67 -6.18
C PHE A 19 -20.28 4.60 -5.64
N HIS A 20 -20.77 3.50 -5.03
CA HIS A 20 -19.91 2.38 -4.70
C HIS A 20 -19.42 1.71 -5.99
N PRO A 21 -18.10 1.54 -6.22
CA PRO A 21 -17.59 1.16 -7.55
C PRO A 21 -17.69 -0.33 -7.88
N TRP A 22 -18.22 -1.17 -6.99
CA TRP A 22 -18.27 -2.62 -7.21
C TRP A 22 -19.68 -3.14 -7.42
N VAL A 23 -19.86 -3.94 -8.48
CA VAL A 23 -21.06 -4.75 -8.71
C VAL A 23 -20.76 -6.17 -8.26
N PHE A 24 -21.48 -6.63 -7.25
CA PHE A 24 -21.34 -7.99 -6.74
C PHE A 24 -22.16 -8.99 -7.55
N SER A 25 -21.67 -10.23 -7.67
CA SER A 25 -22.35 -11.31 -8.41
C SER A 25 -23.81 -11.52 -8.00
N GLY A 26 -24.12 -11.38 -6.72
CA GLY A 26 -25.48 -11.48 -6.19
C GLY A 26 -26.45 -10.41 -6.68
N ALA A 27 -25.96 -9.28 -7.22
CA ALA A 27 -26.75 -8.18 -7.73
C ALA A 27 -27.17 -8.34 -9.20
N ILE A 28 -26.56 -9.25 -9.95
CA ILE A 28 -26.77 -9.41 -11.40
C ILE A 28 -28.01 -10.29 -11.66
N ALA A 29 -28.91 -9.80 -12.51
CA ALA A 29 -30.08 -10.52 -13.01
C ALA A 29 -29.72 -11.24 -14.31
N THR A 30 -29.19 -10.54 -15.30
CA THR A 30 -28.85 -11.10 -16.61
C THR A 30 -27.53 -10.51 -17.10
N MET A 31 -26.80 -11.30 -17.87
CA MET A 31 -25.61 -10.89 -18.61
C MET A 31 -25.49 -11.73 -19.89
N PRO A 32 -24.86 -11.25 -20.97
CA PRO A 32 -24.60 -12.04 -22.17
C PRO A 32 -23.68 -13.24 -21.88
N ASN A 33 -23.89 -14.33 -22.62
CA ASN A 33 -23.11 -15.57 -22.44
C ASN A 33 -21.66 -15.48 -22.99
N ASN A 34 -21.38 -14.49 -23.82
CA ASN A 34 -20.12 -14.31 -24.54
C ASN A 34 -19.26 -13.17 -23.99
N ILE A 35 -19.45 -12.79 -22.72
CA ILE A 35 -18.60 -11.83 -22.05
C ILE A 35 -17.32 -12.53 -21.59
N GLU A 36 -16.18 -11.92 -21.85
CA GLU A 36 -14.86 -12.41 -21.45
C GLU A 36 -14.27 -11.56 -20.29
N GLU A 37 -13.32 -12.15 -19.57
CA GLU A 37 -12.58 -11.47 -18.51
C GLU A 37 -11.93 -10.17 -19.03
N GLY A 38 -12.21 -9.05 -18.37
CA GLY A 38 -11.65 -7.75 -18.73
C GLY A 38 -12.48 -6.95 -19.72
N ASP A 39 -13.55 -7.53 -20.28
CA ASP A 39 -14.43 -6.80 -21.18
C ASP A 39 -14.99 -5.53 -20.55
N ILE A 40 -15.12 -4.48 -21.37
CA ILE A 40 -15.81 -3.26 -21.00
C ILE A 40 -17.32 -3.53 -21.15
N VAL A 41 -18.07 -3.27 -20.09
CA VAL A 41 -19.51 -3.56 -20.01
C VAL A 41 -20.29 -2.35 -19.52
N ASP A 42 -21.51 -2.18 -20.03
CA ASP A 42 -22.47 -1.24 -19.48
C ASP A 42 -23.34 -1.91 -18.41
N VAL A 43 -23.54 -1.24 -17.29
CA VAL A 43 -24.40 -1.70 -16.20
C VAL A 43 -25.70 -0.92 -16.21
N VAL A 44 -26.81 -1.63 -16.23
CA VAL A 44 -28.16 -1.04 -16.24
C VAL A 44 -29.02 -1.60 -15.10
N THR A 45 -30.00 -0.83 -14.67
CA THR A 45 -31.04 -1.28 -13.74
C THR A 45 -32.00 -2.25 -14.42
N ASN A 46 -32.87 -2.89 -13.62
CA ASN A 46 -33.89 -3.82 -14.15
C ASN A 46 -34.89 -3.15 -15.12
N ASP A 47 -35.13 -1.86 -14.99
CA ASP A 47 -35.97 -1.04 -15.86
C ASP A 47 -35.20 -0.37 -17.02
N GLY A 48 -33.94 -0.72 -17.22
CA GLY A 48 -33.09 -0.30 -18.34
C GLY A 48 -32.38 1.06 -18.18
N ARG A 49 -32.45 1.69 -17.01
CA ARG A 49 -31.69 2.94 -16.74
C ARG A 49 -30.21 2.63 -16.65
N HIS A 50 -29.40 3.34 -17.42
CA HIS A 50 -27.94 3.24 -17.37
C HIS A 50 -27.40 3.71 -16.03
N ILE A 51 -26.45 2.96 -15.46
CA ILE A 51 -25.76 3.27 -14.20
C ILE A 51 -24.33 3.69 -14.43
N GLY A 52 -23.60 2.96 -15.26
CA GLY A 52 -22.20 3.25 -15.54
C GLY A 52 -21.53 2.19 -16.39
N VAL A 53 -20.27 2.41 -16.69
CA VAL A 53 -19.41 1.54 -17.50
C VAL A 53 -18.24 1.04 -16.66
N GLY A 54 -17.80 -0.20 -16.86
CA GLY A 54 -16.71 -0.79 -16.10
C GLY A 54 -16.13 -2.05 -16.71
N HIS A 55 -15.17 -2.65 -16.02
CA HIS A 55 -14.56 -3.92 -16.42
C HIS A 55 -15.25 -5.11 -15.76
N TYR A 56 -15.60 -6.09 -16.57
CA TYR A 56 -16.10 -7.38 -16.10
C TYR A 56 -14.99 -8.28 -15.61
N GLN A 57 -15.26 -9.09 -14.59
CA GLN A 57 -14.39 -10.17 -14.12
C GLN A 57 -15.17 -11.31 -13.45
N ILE A 58 -14.63 -12.51 -13.46
CA ILE A 58 -15.20 -13.67 -12.75
C ILE A 58 -14.88 -13.57 -11.26
N GLY A 59 -15.89 -13.64 -10.40
CA GLY A 59 -15.70 -13.62 -8.96
C GLY A 59 -16.87 -13.07 -8.17
N SER A 60 -16.65 -12.73 -6.90
CA SER A 60 -17.67 -12.08 -6.08
C SER A 60 -17.92 -10.63 -6.49
N ILE A 61 -16.87 -9.91 -6.91
CA ILE A 61 -16.96 -8.59 -7.55
C ILE A 61 -16.94 -8.85 -9.05
N MET A 62 -18.08 -8.72 -9.73
CA MET A 62 -18.17 -9.05 -11.16
C MET A 62 -17.98 -7.86 -12.08
N VAL A 63 -18.27 -6.64 -11.64
CA VAL A 63 -17.90 -5.43 -12.40
C VAL A 63 -17.26 -4.42 -11.48
N ARG A 64 -16.17 -3.81 -11.96
CA ARG A 64 -15.57 -2.63 -11.36
C ARG A 64 -15.91 -1.43 -12.20
N ILE A 65 -16.80 -0.57 -11.70
CA ILE A 65 -17.24 0.64 -12.37
C ILE A 65 -16.05 1.62 -12.49
N LEU A 66 -15.76 2.03 -13.71
CA LEU A 66 -14.76 3.03 -14.07
C LEU A 66 -15.35 4.43 -14.15
N ASP A 67 -16.60 4.52 -14.62
CA ASP A 67 -17.33 5.77 -14.70
C ASP A 67 -18.82 5.55 -14.50
N PHE A 68 -19.48 6.45 -13.76
CA PHE A 68 -20.93 6.44 -13.54
C PHE A 68 -21.70 7.24 -14.60
N GLY A 69 -21.11 7.37 -15.78
CA GLY A 69 -21.69 7.97 -17.00
C GLY A 69 -21.53 7.03 -18.19
N SER A 70 -21.74 7.60 -19.38
CA SER A 70 -21.61 6.88 -20.65
C SER A 70 -20.26 7.17 -21.34
N THR A 71 -19.19 7.15 -20.58
CA THR A 71 -17.84 7.47 -21.05
C THR A 71 -17.26 6.33 -21.89
N VAL A 72 -16.59 6.62 -22.98
CA VAL A 72 -15.84 5.63 -23.75
C VAL A 72 -14.53 5.33 -23.01
N ILE A 73 -14.30 4.06 -22.67
CA ILE A 73 -13.08 3.61 -22.00
C ILE A 73 -12.04 3.30 -23.08
N ASN A 74 -11.04 4.17 -23.19
CA ASN A 74 -9.93 4.09 -24.15
C ASN A 74 -8.68 4.74 -23.54
N GLN A 75 -7.61 4.91 -24.32
CA GLN A 75 -6.37 5.55 -23.86
C GLN A 75 -6.61 6.98 -23.32
N ASP A 76 -7.51 7.77 -23.94
CA ASP A 76 -7.80 9.16 -23.51
C ASP A 76 -8.48 9.18 -22.14
N PHE A 77 -9.35 8.18 -21.85
CA PHE A 77 -9.93 8.00 -20.52
C PHE A 77 -8.84 7.79 -19.48
N PHE A 78 -7.89 6.88 -19.74
CA PHE A 78 -6.78 6.64 -18.79
C PHE A 78 -5.89 7.87 -18.66
N ALA A 79 -5.57 8.58 -19.77
CA ALA A 79 -4.78 9.81 -19.73
C ALA A 79 -5.45 10.87 -18.85
N THR A 80 -6.76 11.06 -18.98
CA THR A 80 -7.53 12.01 -18.16
C THR A 80 -7.49 11.64 -16.68
N ARG A 81 -7.77 10.39 -16.33
CA ARG A 81 -7.77 9.92 -14.94
C ARG A 81 -6.39 9.99 -14.28
N LEU A 82 -5.33 9.64 -15.04
CA LEU A 82 -3.95 9.73 -14.57
C LEU A 82 -3.52 11.19 -14.36
N ALA A 83 -3.95 12.11 -15.23
CA ALA A 83 -3.69 13.53 -15.06
C ALA A 83 -4.40 14.11 -13.83
N GLU A 84 -5.64 13.69 -13.53
CA GLU A 84 -6.36 14.04 -12.30
C GLU A 84 -5.62 13.54 -11.06
N ALA A 85 -5.16 12.28 -11.09
CA ALA A 85 -4.38 11.69 -10.00
C ALA A 85 -3.06 12.45 -9.78
N LEU A 86 -2.33 12.80 -10.85
CA LEU A 86 -1.11 13.60 -10.76
C LEU A 86 -1.38 15.01 -10.23
N LYS A 87 -2.47 15.65 -10.64
CA LYS A 87 -2.88 16.95 -10.11
C LYS A 87 -3.07 16.93 -8.60
N LEU A 88 -3.69 15.86 -8.08
CA LEU A 88 -3.82 15.66 -6.63
C LEU A 88 -2.43 15.53 -5.96
N ARG A 89 -1.51 14.71 -6.52
CA ARG A 89 -0.16 14.53 -5.95
C ARG A 89 0.67 15.82 -5.99
N LYS A 90 0.51 16.64 -7.01
CA LYS A 90 1.11 17.98 -7.08
C LYS A 90 0.53 18.90 -5.99
N ALA A 91 -0.79 18.91 -5.79
CA ALA A 91 -1.44 19.69 -4.72
C ALA A 91 -0.96 19.25 -3.32
N LEU A 92 -0.70 17.96 -3.13
CA LEU A 92 -0.11 17.38 -1.92
C LEU A 92 1.42 17.59 -1.82
N ARG A 93 2.03 18.26 -2.78
CA ARG A 93 3.48 18.54 -2.86
C ARG A 93 4.35 17.27 -2.79
N LEU A 94 3.93 16.19 -3.46
CA LEU A 94 4.65 14.92 -3.45
C LEU A 94 5.65 14.80 -4.60
N ASN A 95 5.40 15.46 -5.73
CA ASN A 95 6.34 15.54 -6.84
C ASN A 95 7.25 16.77 -6.66
N ARG A 96 8.37 16.58 -5.96
CA ARG A 96 9.37 17.63 -5.65
C ARG A 96 10.78 17.12 -5.91
N TYR A 97 11.77 18.02 -5.94
CA TYR A 97 13.18 17.66 -6.12
C TYR A 97 13.72 16.76 -4.99
N ASP A 98 13.17 16.89 -3.78
CA ASP A 98 13.52 16.12 -2.58
C ASP A 98 12.55 14.96 -2.31
N ASN A 99 11.56 14.74 -3.19
CA ASN A 99 10.60 13.64 -3.07
C ASN A 99 10.08 13.22 -4.43
N ASN A 100 10.55 12.09 -4.93
CA ASN A 100 10.12 11.46 -6.18
C ASN A 100 9.74 9.98 -6.00
N ALA A 101 9.46 9.58 -4.72
CA ALA A 101 8.92 8.28 -4.35
C ALA A 101 7.51 8.47 -3.77
N TYR A 102 6.47 8.12 -4.53
CA TYR A 102 5.07 8.26 -4.10
C TYR A 102 4.13 7.39 -4.92
N ARG A 103 2.93 7.15 -4.40
CA ARG A 103 1.85 6.49 -5.13
C ARG A 103 1.10 7.48 -6.02
N LEU A 104 1.14 7.25 -7.33
CA LEU A 104 0.39 8.06 -8.30
C LEU A 104 -1.07 7.60 -8.40
N VAL A 105 -1.32 6.29 -8.38
CA VAL A 105 -2.68 5.73 -8.45
C VAL A 105 -2.91 4.71 -7.35
N HIS A 106 -3.97 4.89 -6.58
CA HIS A 106 -4.41 4.00 -5.50
C HIS A 106 -5.80 3.42 -5.77
N GLY A 107 -5.95 2.69 -6.86
CA GLY A 107 -7.16 1.93 -7.17
C GLY A 107 -8.44 2.75 -7.13
N GLU A 108 -9.40 2.27 -6.38
CA GLU A 108 -10.71 2.87 -6.16
C GLU A 108 -10.63 4.31 -5.57
N GLY A 109 -9.57 4.61 -4.85
CA GLY A 109 -9.31 5.93 -4.28
C GLY A 109 -9.04 7.01 -5.34
N ASP A 110 -8.49 6.60 -6.48
CA ASP A 110 -8.24 7.47 -7.64
C ASP A 110 -9.19 7.18 -8.82
N PHE A 111 -10.33 6.52 -8.54
CA PHE A 111 -11.35 6.17 -9.55
C PHE A 111 -10.82 5.30 -10.70
N LEU A 112 -9.77 4.53 -10.45
CA LEU A 112 -9.18 3.53 -11.34
C LEU A 112 -9.14 2.16 -10.62
N PRO A 113 -10.30 1.56 -10.32
CA PRO A 113 -10.42 0.37 -9.50
C PRO A 113 -9.58 -0.80 -10.04
N GLY A 114 -8.71 -1.32 -9.19
CA GLY A 114 -7.81 -2.41 -9.56
C GLY A 114 -6.50 -1.98 -10.21
N LEU A 115 -6.16 -0.69 -10.24
CA LEU A 115 -4.87 -0.17 -10.71
C LEU A 115 -4.05 0.42 -9.56
N ILE A 116 -2.80 0.02 -9.45
CA ILE A 116 -1.80 0.63 -8.58
C ILE A 116 -0.65 1.15 -9.46
N VAL A 117 -0.23 2.38 -9.22
CA VAL A 117 0.97 2.96 -9.86
C VAL A 117 1.79 3.68 -8.81
N ASP A 118 3.03 3.22 -8.60
CA ASP A 118 4.01 3.89 -7.76
C ASP A 118 5.11 4.50 -8.63
N ILE A 119 5.53 5.70 -8.28
CA ILE A 119 6.58 6.45 -8.98
C ILE A 119 7.87 6.35 -8.15
N TYR A 120 8.97 6.06 -8.84
CA TYR A 120 10.34 6.04 -8.31
C TYR A 120 11.26 6.76 -9.29
N GLY A 121 11.50 8.05 -9.05
CA GLY A 121 12.24 8.89 -9.99
C GLY A 121 11.55 9.03 -11.34
N ASN A 122 12.19 8.54 -12.40
CA ASN A 122 11.66 8.54 -13.76
C ASN A 122 11.00 7.20 -14.16
N THR A 123 10.78 6.30 -13.21
CA THR A 123 10.18 4.98 -13.43
C THR A 123 8.82 4.88 -12.75
N ALA A 124 7.78 4.49 -13.49
CA ALA A 124 6.49 4.08 -12.97
C ALA A 124 6.42 2.56 -12.83
N VAL A 125 6.07 2.06 -11.65
CA VAL A 125 5.80 0.63 -11.41
C VAL A 125 4.31 0.42 -11.35
N VAL A 126 3.78 -0.36 -12.30
CA VAL A 126 2.35 -0.60 -12.50
C VAL A 126 1.97 -1.99 -12.03
N GLN A 127 0.93 -2.08 -11.20
CA GLN A 127 0.29 -3.34 -10.83
C GLN A 127 -1.18 -3.33 -11.22
N ALA A 128 -1.59 -4.35 -11.97
CA ALA A 128 -2.99 -4.67 -12.21
C ALA A 128 -3.49 -5.66 -11.16
N HIS A 129 -4.62 -5.35 -10.55
CA HIS A 129 -5.33 -6.20 -9.59
C HIS A 129 -6.68 -6.68 -10.14
N SER A 130 -6.94 -6.43 -11.43
CA SER A 130 -8.11 -6.89 -12.17
C SER A 130 -7.75 -7.23 -13.60
N PRO A 131 -8.48 -8.16 -14.27
CA PRO A 131 -8.24 -8.49 -15.67
C PRO A 131 -8.33 -7.29 -16.60
N GLY A 132 -9.33 -6.42 -16.41
CA GLY A 132 -9.49 -5.23 -17.24
C GLY A 132 -8.29 -4.30 -17.20
N MET A 133 -7.70 -4.06 -16.01
CA MET A 133 -6.47 -3.27 -15.89
C MET A 133 -5.25 -3.99 -16.48
N HIS A 134 -5.23 -5.32 -16.45
CA HIS A 134 -4.20 -6.10 -17.15
C HIS A 134 -4.25 -5.91 -18.67
N PHE A 135 -5.44 -6.00 -19.26
CA PHE A 135 -5.60 -5.82 -20.72
C PHE A 135 -5.35 -4.38 -21.15
N ALA A 136 -5.71 -3.39 -20.33
CA ALA A 136 -5.47 -1.97 -20.59
C ALA A 136 -4.01 -1.52 -20.32
N ARG A 137 -3.10 -2.40 -19.90
CA ARG A 137 -1.75 -2.02 -19.44
C ARG A 137 -0.94 -1.22 -20.44
N THR A 138 -1.11 -1.48 -21.75
CA THR A 138 -0.40 -0.74 -22.81
C THR A 138 -0.93 0.70 -22.95
N ASP A 139 -2.25 0.88 -22.93
CA ASP A 139 -2.88 2.20 -22.96
C ASP A 139 -2.50 3.01 -21.71
N ILE A 140 -2.49 2.37 -20.55
CA ILE A 140 -2.06 2.96 -19.27
C ILE A 140 -0.59 3.38 -19.36
N ALA A 141 0.30 2.52 -19.88
CA ALA A 141 1.72 2.84 -20.03
C ALA A 141 1.97 4.03 -20.96
N ASN A 142 1.29 4.07 -22.11
CA ASN A 142 1.37 5.19 -23.05
C ASN A 142 0.84 6.49 -22.42
N ALA A 143 -0.27 6.42 -21.70
CA ALA A 143 -0.82 7.57 -21.00
C ALA A 143 0.10 8.08 -19.89
N LEU A 144 0.81 7.19 -19.17
CA LEU A 144 1.77 7.56 -18.10
C LEU A 144 2.94 8.37 -18.65
N VAL A 145 3.57 7.94 -19.76
CA VAL A 145 4.72 8.67 -20.33
C VAL A 145 4.29 9.98 -21.03
N GLY A 146 3.00 10.12 -21.36
CA GLY A 146 2.41 11.34 -21.91
C GLY A 146 1.97 12.35 -20.86
N LEU A 147 2.16 12.11 -19.55
CA LEU A 147 1.70 13.02 -18.50
C LEU A 147 2.51 14.31 -18.42
N ASP A 148 1.84 15.44 -18.51
CA ASP A 148 2.46 16.76 -18.37
C ASP A 148 2.91 17.05 -16.92
N GLY A 149 4.18 17.46 -16.78
CA GLY A 149 4.74 17.93 -15.51
C GLY A 149 5.27 16.83 -14.60
N ILE A 150 5.53 15.65 -15.16
CA ILE A 150 6.38 14.59 -14.64
C ILE A 150 7.13 13.98 -15.84
N GLU A 151 8.42 13.70 -15.67
CA GLU A 151 9.23 13.05 -16.72
C GLU A 151 9.33 11.56 -16.41
N LEU A 152 8.48 10.75 -17.05
CA LEU A 152 8.53 9.29 -16.95
C LEU A 152 9.17 8.73 -18.23
N LYS A 153 10.28 7.99 -18.06
CA LYS A 153 11.00 7.32 -19.15
C LYS A 153 10.71 5.84 -19.19
N ASN A 154 10.40 5.26 -18.04
CA ASN A 154 10.28 3.83 -17.88
C ASN A 154 8.95 3.46 -17.22
N VAL A 155 8.29 2.45 -17.75
CA VAL A 155 7.09 1.84 -17.15
C VAL A 155 7.34 0.35 -16.98
N TYR A 156 7.44 -0.08 -15.72
CA TYR A 156 7.63 -1.48 -15.36
C TYR A 156 6.32 -2.11 -14.89
N TYR A 157 5.87 -3.14 -15.56
CA TYR A 157 4.67 -3.90 -15.20
C TYR A 157 5.03 -5.03 -14.25
N LYS A 158 4.36 -5.10 -13.08
CA LYS A 158 4.67 -6.06 -12.02
C LYS A 158 3.40 -6.70 -11.47
N SER A 159 2.84 -7.66 -12.18
CA SER A 159 1.53 -8.24 -11.85
C SER A 159 1.46 -9.77 -11.78
N GLU A 160 2.59 -10.48 -11.82
CA GLU A 160 2.62 -11.96 -11.70
C GLU A 160 1.83 -12.51 -10.50
N THR A 161 1.77 -11.75 -9.39
CA THR A 161 1.16 -12.22 -8.15
C THR A 161 -0.05 -11.39 -7.71
N THR A 162 -0.51 -10.43 -8.52
CA THR A 162 -1.57 -9.48 -8.12
C THR A 162 -2.91 -9.72 -8.78
N LEU A 163 -2.93 -10.45 -9.92
CA LEU A 163 -4.16 -10.77 -10.63
C LEU A 163 -4.99 -11.83 -9.88
N PRO A 164 -6.33 -11.76 -10.01
CA PRO A 164 -7.20 -12.76 -9.43
C PRO A 164 -6.92 -14.15 -10.01
N TYR A 165 -6.71 -15.14 -9.15
CA TYR A 165 -6.43 -16.53 -9.55
C TYR A 165 -7.49 -17.10 -10.54
N LYS A 166 -8.75 -16.73 -10.37
CA LYS A 166 -9.85 -17.21 -11.23
C LYS A 166 -9.79 -16.71 -12.67
N ALA A 167 -9.05 -15.63 -12.93
CA ALA A 167 -8.90 -15.11 -14.28
C ALA A 167 -7.99 -15.99 -15.16
N GLN A 168 -7.22 -16.90 -14.56
CA GLN A 168 -6.29 -17.81 -15.25
C GLN A 168 -5.33 -17.10 -16.22
N LEU A 169 -4.97 -15.85 -15.90
CA LEU A 169 -3.99 -15.05 -16.62
C LEU A 169 -2.59 -15.37 -16.10
N ASP A 170 -1.63 -15.44 -17.02
CA ASP A 170 -0.21 -15.63 -16.71
C ASP A 170 0.60 -14.39 -17.11
N PRO A 171 0.50 -13.29 -16.32
CA PRO A 171 1.21 -12.05 -16.62
C PRO A 171 2.71 -12.21 -16.37
N GLN A 172 3.52 -11.74 -17.32
CA GLN A 172 4.96 -11.65 -17.12
C GLN A 172 5.31 -10.23 -16.63
N ASN A 173 6.20 -10.16 -15.63
CA ASN A 173 6.75 -8.89 -15.17
C ASN A 173 7.81 -8.42 -16.15
N ASP A 174 7.64 -7.24 -16.75
CA ASP A 174 8.62 -6.67 -17.68
C ASP A 174 8.42 -5.17 -17.86
N TYR A 175 9.36 -4.52 -18.52
CA TYR A 175 9.19 -3.14 -18.98
C TYR A 175 8.22 -3.08 -20.18
N LEU A 176 7.18 -2.30 -20.02
CA LEU A 176 6.27 -1.95 -21.12
C LEU A 176 6.85 -0.82 -21.99
N ILE A 177 7.59 0.10 -21.35
CA ILE A 177 8.27 1.22 -21.99
C ILE A 177 9.62 1.42 -21.32
N GLY A 178 10.66 1.73 -22.10
CA GLY A 178 12.01 2.00 -21.61
C GLY A 178 12.74 0.78 -21.10
N GLY A 179 13.50 0.95 -20.02
CA GLY A 179 14.33 -0.10 -19.42
C GLY A 179 14.89 0.32 -18.07
N PHE A 180 15.76 -0.52 -17.49
CA PHE A 180 16.40 -0.19 -16.23
C PHE A 180 17.48 0.88 -16.43
N GLU A 181 17.38 1.98 -15.68
CA GLU A 181 18.41 3.03 -15.63
C GLU A 181 19.03 3.11 -14.22
N THR A 182 18.19 3.45 -13.22
CA THR A 182 18.60 3.57 -11.82
C THR A 182 17.46 3.15 -10.92
N ASN A 183 17.79 2.58 -9.79
CA ASN A 183 16.83 2.21 -8.77
C ASN A 183 16.89 3.11 -7.52
N ILE A 184 17.51 4.28 -7.63
CA ILE A 184 17.56 5.24 -6.53
C ILE A 184 16.37 6.18 -6.64
N ALA A 185 15.54 6.19 -5.59
CA ALA A 185 14.45 7.13 -5.42
C ALA A 185 14.69 8.00 -4.17
N ILE A 186 14.04 9.15 -4.11
CA ILE A 186 14.18 10.13 -3.02
C ILE A 186 12.84 10.28 -2.32
N GLU A 187 12.83 10.12 -1.01
CA GLU A 187 11.68 10.39 -0.15
C GLU A 187 12.09 11.40 0.94
N ASN A 188 11.51 12.59 0.90
CA ASN A 188 11.80 13.69 1.84
C ASN A 188 13.32 13.92 2.03
N GLY A 189 14.09 13.91 0.95
CA GLY A 189 15.53 14.12 0.94
C GLY A 189 16.39 12.89 1.24
N LEU A 190 15.81 11.78 1.72
CA LEU A 190 16.52 10.52 1.92
C LEU A 190 16.48 9.68 0.63
N LYS A 191 17.59 9.05 0.31
CA LYS A 191 17.76 8.21 -0.89
C LYS A 191 17.52 6.74 -0.56
N PHE A 192 16.85 6.03 -1.45
CA PHE A 192 16.54 4.61 -1.28
C PHE A 192 16.85 3.84 -2.56
N HIS A 193 17.56 2.73 -2.43
CA HIS A 193 17.57 1.70 -3.45
C HIS A 193 16.22 0.98 -3.41
N VAL A 194 15.44 1.09 -4.47
CA VAL A 194 14.12 0.46 -4.60
C VAL A 194 14.22 -0.74 -5.53
N ASP A 195 13.91 -1.93 -5.03
CA ASP A 195 13.97 -3.17 -5.83
C ASP A 195 12.57 -3.51 -6.38
N TRP A 196 12.14 -2.84 -7.45
CA TRP A 196 10.87 -3.19 -8.10
C TRP A 196 10.95 -4.47 -8.92
N LEU A 197 12.12 -4.96 -9.29
CA LEU A 197 12.27 -6.21 -10.07
C LEU A 197 11.97 -7.44 -9.20
N LYS A 198 12.59 -7.54 -8.03
CA LYS A 198 12.55 -8.71 -7.15
C LYS A 198 12.07 -8.42 -5.72
N GLY A 199 11.82 -7.16 -5.39
CA GLY A 199 11.33 -6.73 -4.08
C GLY A 199 9.84 -6.99 -3.89
N GLN A 200 9.37 -6.81 -2.66
CA GLN A 200 7.96 -6.97 -2.33
C GLN A 200 7.12 -5.86 -2.96
N LYS A 201 5.86 -6.17 -3.31
CA LYS A 201 4.91 -5.23 -3.93
C LYS A 201 5.55 -4.48 -5.09
N THR A 202 5.56 -3.16 -5.09
CA THR A 202 6.19 -2.30 -6.10
C THR A 202 7.69 -2.06 -5.86
N GLY A 203 8.25 -2.57 -4.76
CA GLY A 203 9.68 -2.46 -4.41
C GLY A 203 9.94 -1.66 -3.13
N PHE A 204 9.01 -0.79 -2.71
CA PHE A 204 9.10 0.01 -1.49
C PHE A 204 7.72 0.22 -0.86
N PHE A 205 7.67 0.55 0.42
CA PHE A 205 6.43 0.80 1.16
C PHE A 205 6.18 2.31 1.30
N VAL A 206 5.73 2.94 0.21
CA VAL A 206 5.45 4.38 0.17
C VAL A 206 4.30 4.79 1.09
N ASP A 207 3.45 3.83 1.49
CA ASP A 207 2.34 4.02 2.41
C ASP A 207 2.73 4.36 3.87
N GLN A 208 4.01 4.20 4.21
CA GLN A 208 4.54 4.54 5.53
C GLN A 208 5.29 5.89 5.56
N ARG A 209 5.34 6.66 4.45
CA ARG A 209 6.13 7.92 4.36
C ARG A 209 5.83 8.90 5.49
N ASP A 210 4.55 9.21 5.72
CA ASP A 210 4.16 10.20 6.73
C ASP A 210 4.42 9.68 8.15
N ASN A 211 4.26 8.37 8.37
CA ASN A 211 4.56 7.72 9.64
C ASN A 211 6.09 7.70 9.91
N ARG A 212 6.92 7.51 8.88
CA ARG A 212 8.37 7.65 8.97
C ARG A 212 8.78 9.07 9.33
N SER A 213 8.17 10.06 8.66
CA SER A 213 8.40 11.48 8.94
C SER A 213 8.02 11.85 10.37
N LEU A 214 6.92 11.29 10.88
CA LEU A 214 6.50 11.51 12.26
C LEU A 214 7.47 10.86 13.27
N LEU A 215 7.98 9.67 12.97
CA LEU A 215 8.97 9.00 13.82
C LEU A 215 10.24 9.84 13.98
N GLU A 216 10.68 10.53 12.93
CA GLU A 216 11.85 11.40 12.96
C GLU A 216 11.77 12.44 14.10
N HIS A 217 10.58 13.02 14.36
CA HIS A 217 10.36 13.97 15.44
C HIS A 217 10.53 13.38 16.84
N PHE A 218 10.36 12.07 16.98
CA PHE A 218 10.52 11.36 18.26
C PHE A 218 11.91 10.76 18.45
N ALA A 219 12.78 10.79 17.43
CA ALA A 219 14.00 10.00 17.42
C ALA A 219 15.19 10.62 18.16
N HIS A 220 15.21 11.96 18.36
CA HIS A 220 16.36 12.69 18.92
C HIS A 220 16.80 12.15 20.28
N GLY A 221 18.08 11.81 20.42
CA GLY A 221 18.68 11.29 21.64
C GLY A 221 18.19 9.90 22.06
N ARG A 222 17.52 9.15 21.16
CA ARG A 222 16.93 7.85 21.50
C ARG A 222 17.69 6.68 20.90
N ARG A 223 17.57 5.54 21.57
CA ARG A 223 18.00 4.22 21.07
C ARG A 223 16.81 3.54 20.41
N VAL A 224 16.87 3.43 19.09
CA VAL A 224 15.76 3.03 18.23
C VAL A 224 15.90 1.59 17.77
N LEU A 225 14.82 0.81 17.89
CA LEU A 225 14.69 -0.53 17.31
C LEU A 225 13.60 -0.53 16.24
N ASN A 226 13.98 -0.78 15.00
CA ASN A 226 13.07 -0.92 13.86
C ASN A 226 12.90 -2.40 13.52
N MET A 227 11.75 -2.99 13.91
CA MET A 227 11.41 -4.38 13.66
C MET A 227 10.60 -4.51 12.38
N PHE A 228 10.83 -5.60 11.62
CA PHE A 228 10.27 -5.80 10.29
C PHE A 228 10.69 -4.68 9.35
N CYS A 229 11.96 -4.32 9.43
CA CYS A 229 12.49 -3.08 8.85
C CYS A 229 12.47 -3.07 7.31
N TYR A 230 12.30 -4.22 6.65
CA TYR A 230 12.42 -4.39 5.21
C TYR A 230 13.73 -3.73 4.72
N THR A 231 13.67 -2.65 3.96
CA THR A 231 14.84 -1.92 3.44
C THR A 231 15.27 -0.74 4.31
N GLY A 232 14.84 -0.70 5.57
CA GLY A 232 15.32 0.24 6.58
C GLY A 232 14.61 1.60 6.63
N GLY A 233 13.46 1.76 5.98
CA GLY A 233 12.82 3.07 5.84
C GLY A 233 12.70 3.87 7.13
N PHE A 234 12.15 3.31 8.20
CA PHE A 234 12.05 3.99 9.50
C PHE A 234 13.41 4.29 10.13
N SER A 235 14.40 3.42 9.91
CA SER A 235 15.74 3.58 10.51
C SER A 235 16.44 4.84 10.01
N PHE A 236 16.32 5.18 8.73
CA PHE A 236 17.00 6.37 8.16
C PHE A 236 16.36 7.67 8.64
N TYR A 237 15.06 7.68 8.81
CA TYR A 237 14.38 8.81 9.44
C TYR A 237 14.78 8.95 10.91
N ALA A 238 14.95 7.85 11.64
CA ALA A 238 15.46 7.87 13.02
C ALA A 238 16.92 8.42 13.07
N MET A 239 17.80 7.97 12.18
CA MET A 239 19.19 8.47 12.09
C MET A 239 19.23 9.96 11.79
N ARG A 240 18.46 10.44 10.80
CA ARG A 240 18.37 11.86 10.46
C ARG A 240 17.76 12.68 11.59
N GLY A 241 16.81 12.12 12.33
CA GLY A 241 16.19 12.72 13.51
C GLY A 241 17.09 12.80 14.74
N GLY A 242 18.34 12.33 14.65
CA GLY A 242 19.33 12.44 15.72
C GLY A 242 19.25 11.31 16.77
N ALA A 243 18.81 10.11 16.36
CA ALA A 243 18.92 8.94 17.23
C ALA A 243 20.38 8.65 17.62
N GLU A 244 20.62 8.21 18.86
CA GLU A 244 21.95 7.81 19.35
C GLU A 244 22.36 6.43 18.84
N LEU A 245 21.39 5.53 18.68
CA LEU A 245 21.57 4.18 18.20
C LEU A 245 20.35 3.78 17.38
N VAL A 246 20.56 3.11 16.25
CA VAL A 246 19.48 2.56 15.43
C VAL A 246 19.78 1.12 15.06
N HIS A 247 18.92 0.21 15.49
CA HIS A 247 19.00 -1.20 15.09
C HIS A 247 17.84 -1.57 14.17
N SER A 248 18.15 -2.23 13.06
CA SER A 248 17.19 -2.73 12.08
C SER A 248 17.13 -4.24 12.12
N VAL A 249 15.93 -4.82 12.22
CA VAL A 249 15.74 -6.27 12.28
C VAL A 249 14.72 -6.70 11.23
N ASP A 250 15.11 -7.65 10.39
CA ASP A 250 14.23 -8.32 9.43
C ASP A 250 14.67 -9.77 9.24
N SER A 251 13.75 -10.68 9.01
CA SER A 251 14.08 -12.09 8.74
C SER A 251 14.73 -12.32 7.37
N SER A 252 14.58 -11.37 6.44
CA SER A 252 15.13 -11.44 5.09
C SER A 252 16.55 -10.90 5.02
N ALA A 253 17.53 -11.77 4.88
CA ALA A 253 18.92 -11.38 4.67
C ALA A 253 19.11 -10.48 3.41
N LYS A 254 18.24 -10.63 2.38
CA LYS A 254 18.24 -9.76 1.20
C LYS A 254 17.80 -8.34 1.58
N ALA A 255 16.75 -8.20 2.38
CA ALA A 255 16.26 -6.90 2.87
C ALA A 255 17.33 -6.21 3.74
N ILE A 256 17.98 -6.93 4.62
CA ILE A 256 19.07 -6.43 5.47
C ILE A 256 20.26 -5.93 4.63
N LYS A 257 20.69 -6.66 3.62
CA LYS A 257 21.75 -6.17 2.71
C LYS A 257 21.37 -4.86 2.02
N LEU A 258 20.09 -4.70 1.65
CA LEU A 258 19.62 -3.47 1.04
C LEU A 258 19.49 -2.35 2.07
N THR A 259 19.15 -2.67 3.33
CA THR A 259 19.21 -1.72 4.44
C THR A 259 20.62 -1.17 4.63
N ASP A 260 21.62 -2.04 4.67
CA ASP A 260 23.03 -1.63 4.83
C ASP A 260 23.51 -0.74 3.67
N ALA A 261 23.14 -1.12 2.42
CA ALA A 261 23.44 -0.29 1.25
C ALA A 261 22.77 1.10 1.31
N ASN A 262 21.54 1.17 1.83
CA ASN A 262 20.83 2.43 2.00
C ASN A 262 21.40 3.28 3.15
N VAL A 263 21.91 2.66 4.21
CA VAL A 263 22.68 3.38 5.27
C VAL A 263 23.90 4.04 4.66
N GLU A 264 24.73 3.28 3.95
CA GLU A 264 25.93 3.82 3.31
C GLU A 264 25.61 4.93 2.30
N LEU A 265 24.48 4.82 1.58
CA LEU A 265 24.03 5.83 0.61
C LEU A 265 23.66 7.18 1.27
N ASN A 266 23.14 7.19 2.50
CA ASN A 266 22.65 8.38 3.19
C ASN A 266 23.59 8.85 4.32
N PHE A 267 24.30 7.93 4.97
CA PHE A 267 25.09 8.17 6.19
C PHE A 267 26.43 7.42 6.11
N PRO A 268 27.29 7.72 5.12
CA PRO A 268 28.53 6.99 4.92
C PRO A 268 29.43 7.07 6.15
N GLY A 269 29.88 5.92 6.64
CA GLY A 269 30.75 5.80 7.79
C GLY A 269 30.08 6.07 9.16
N ASP A 270 28.75 6.15 9.22
CA ASP A 270 28.03 6.35 10.49
C ASP A 270 27.86 5.01 11.22
N ASP A 271 28.46 4.89 12.40
CA ASP A 271 28.51 3.68 13.22
C ASP A 271 27.31 3.48 14.17
N ARG A 272 26.38 4.44 14.19
CA ARG A 272 25.17 4.36 15.02
C ARG A 272 24.20 3.27 14.57
N HIS A 273 24.29 2.78 13.33
CA HIS A 273 23.40 1.79 12.79
C HIS A 273 23.98 0.37 12.84
N LYS A 274 23.12 -0.60 13.22
CA LYS A 274 23.38 -2.04 13.04
C LYS A 274 22.14 -2.75 12.53
N SER A 275 22.35 -3.74 11.68
CA SER A 275 21.26 -4.56 11.11
C SER A 275 21.42 -6.03 11.46
N TYR A 276 20.26 -6.73 11.57
CA TYR A 276 20.20 -8.13 11.98
C TYR A 276 19.23 -8.90 11.07
N ALA A 277 19.72 -9.94 10.41
CA ALA A 277 18.88 -10.88 9.67
C ALA A 277 18.34 -11.94 10.61
N GLU A 278 17.29 -11.62 11.36
CA GLU A 278 16.75 -12.46 12.44
C GLU A 278 15.21 -12.40 12.51
N ASP A 279 14.61 -13.48 13.03
CA ASP A 279 13.19 -13.50 13.35
C ASP A 279 12.84 -12.49 14.46
N ALA A 280 11.82 -11.67 14.23
CA ALA A 280 11.44 -10.60 15.12
C ALA A 280 11.08 -11.07 16.54
N PHE A 281 10.40 -12.20 16.69
CA PHE A 281 10.04 -12.72 18.01
C PHE A 281 11.26 -13.24 18.75
N LYS A 282 12.20 -13.90 18.04
CA LYS A 282 13.46 -14.36 18.63
C LYS A 282 14.30 -13.18 19.10
N PHE A 283 14.42 -12.13 18.29
CA PHE A 283 15.14 -10.92 18.65
C PHE A 283 14.54 -10.25 19.89
N LEU A 284 13.19 -10.08 19.94
CA LEU A 284 12.51 -9.54 21.12
C LEU A 284 12.67 -10.40 22.37
N ASP A 285 12.75 -11.73 22.22
CA ASP A 285 12.96 -12.64 23.35
C ASP A 285 14.38 -12.51 23.93
N SER A 286 15.40 -12.39 23.07
CA SER A 286 16.81 -12.33 23.45
C SER A 286 17.26 -10.95 23.90
N MET A 287 16.59 -9.85 23.46
CA MET A 287 17.02 -8.50 23.82
C MET A 287 16.86 -8.24 25.33
N GLU A 288 17.79 -7.49 25.90
CA GLU A 288 17.73 -7.04 27.29
C GLU A 288 16.64 -5.98 27.47
N LYS A 289 16.06 -5.93 28.68
CA LYS A 289 15.13 -4.85 29.05
C LYS A 289 15.83 -3.50 29.00
N ASP A 290 15.04 -2.48 28.66
CA ASP A 290 15.49 -1.09 28.65
C ASP A 290 16.63 -0.79 27.67
N SER A 291 16.92 -1.71 26.72
CA SER A 291 17.92 -1.49 25.68
C SER A 291 17.49 -0.42 24.66
N TYR A 292 16.20 -0.24 24.46
CA TYR A 292 15.62 0.73 23.52
C TYR A 292 14.53 1.54 24.19
N ASP A 293 14.43 2.79 23.80
CA ASP A 293 13.40 3.73 24.23
C ASP A 293 12.52 4.25 23.10
N LEU A 294 12.75 3.78 21.86
CA LEU A 294 11.82 3.89 20.74
C LEU A 294 11.82 2.57 19.96
N ILE A 295 10.64 1.95 19.83
CA ILE A 295 10.49 0.69 19.08
C ILE A 295 9.44 0.88 17.99
N VAL A 296 9.72 0.36 16.79
CA VAL A 296 8.78 0.27 15.65
C VAL A 296 8.42 -1.20 15.44
N LEU A 297 7.12 -1.48 15.39
CA LEU A 297 6.56 -2.78 15.04
C LEU A 297 5.69 -2.62 13.79
N ASP A 298 6.22 -2.93 12.61
CA ASP A 298 5.50 -2.88 11.33
C ASP A 298 5.43 -4.28 10.66
N PRO A 299 4.75 -5.25 11.32
CA PRO A 299 4.73 -6.62 10.84
C PRO A 299 3.93 -6.75 9.52
N PRO A 300 4.21 -7.79 8.72
CA PRO A 300 3.37 -8.15 7.60
C PRO A 300 1.94 -8.47 8.07
N ALA A 301 0.97 -8.42 7.15
CA ALA A 301 -0.42 -8.72 7.47
C ALA A 301 -0.58 -10.13 8.06
N PHE A 302 -0.94 -10.23 9.34
CA PHE A 302 -1.18 -11.51 10.01
C PHE A 302 -2.48 -12.20 9.57
N ALA A 303 -3.42 -11.45 8.96
CA ALA A 303 -4.62 -12.03 8.36
C ALA A 303 -4.84 -11.48 6.95
N LYS A 304 -4.85 -12.38 5.97
CA LYS A 304 -5.29 -12.08 4.60
C LYS A 304 -6.79 -12.28 4.40
N HIS A 305 -7.42 -13.14 5.23
CA HIS A 305 -8.83 -13.50 5.16
C HIS A 305 -9.47 -13.46 6.55
N ARG A 306 -10.79 -13.25 6.62
CA ARG A 306 -11.55 -13.18 7.87
C ARG A 306 -11.44 -14.45 8.74
N SER A 307 -11.23 -15.62 8.14
CA SER A 307 -11.01 -16.88 8.87
C SER A 307 -9.76 -16.85 9.75
N ALA A 308 -8.74 -16.07 9.41
CA ALA A 308 -7.50 -15.92 10.17
C ALA A 308 -7.56 -14.81 11.26
N LEU A 309 -8.68 -14.07 11.35
CA LEU A 309 -8.81 -12.88 12.22
C LEU A 309 -8.41 -13.15 13.67
N LYS A 310 -8.95 -14.22 14.29
CA LYS A 310 -8.68 -14.54 15.70
C LYS A 310 -7.20 -14.78 15.97
N ASN A 311 -6.52 -15.49 15.07
CA ASN A 311 -5.09 -15.77 15.19
C ASN A 311 -4.25 -14.52 14.95
N ALA A 312 -4.66 -13.66 14.00
CA ALA A 312 -4.01 -12.38 13.76
C ALA A 312 -4.06 -11.46 14.99
N LEU A 313 -5.23 -11.32 15.62
CA LEU A 313 -5.39 -10.51 16.83
C LEU A 313 -4.52 -11.02 17.98
N ARG A 314 -4.41 -12.34 18.17
CA ARG A 314 -3.48 -12.93 19.13
C ARG A 314 -2.01 -12.65 18.78
N GLY A 315 -1.66 -12.67 17.49
CA GLY A 315 -0.32 -12.33 17.00
C GLY A 315 0.04 -10.88 17.34
N TYR A 316 -0.84 -9.92 17.02
CA TYR A 316 -0.65 -8.52 17.39
C TYR A 316 -0.57 -8.31 18.90
N GLN A 317 -1.44 -8.94 19.68
CA GLN A 317 -1.37 -8.89 21.16
C GLN A 317 -0.02 -9.38 21.66
N ARG A 318 0.43 -10.57 21.23
CA ARG A 318 1.70 -11.17 21.68
C ARG A 318 2.90 -10.30 21.32
N LEU A 319 2.94 -9.78 20.07
CA LEU A 319 4.03 -8.92 19.58
C LEU A 319 4.13 -7.64 20.43
N ASN A 320 3.01 -6.95 20.63
CA ASN A 320 2.98 -5.72 21.42
C ASN A 320 3.27 -5.98 22.91
N ALA A 321 2.81 -7.07 23.48
CA ALA A 321 3.09 -7.42 24.88
C ALA A 321 4.60 -7.59 25.12
N LYS A 322 5.31 -8.27 24.20
CA LYS A 322 6.78 -8.41 24.27
C LYS A 322 7.48 -7.05 24.17
N ALA A 323 7.05 -6.18 23.26
CA ALA A 323 7.62 -4.84 23.15
C ALA A 323 7.37 -4.00 24.41
N PHE A 324 6.16 -4.03 24.98
CA PHE A 324 5.87 -3.35 26.24
C PHE A 324 6.67 -3.90 27.43
N GLU A 325 6.96 -5.20 27.45
CA GLU A 325 7.77 -5.80 28.50
C GLU A 325 9.22 -5.29 28.46
N LYS A 326 9.75 -5.04 27.26
CA LYS A 326 11.17 -4.81 27.00
C LYS A 326 11.55 -3.34 26.84
N ILE A 327 10.65 -2.49 26.34
CA ILE A 327 10.93 -1.07 26.11
C ILE A 327 11.16 -0.31 27.42
N SER A 328 12.05 0.67 27.42
CA SER A 328 12.37 1.52 28.58
C SER A 328 11.14 2.24 29.14
N SER A 329 11.16 2.60 30.41
CA SER A 329 10.12 3.46 30.99
C SER A 329 10.15 4.84 30.35
N GLY A 330 8.97 5.36 29.94
CA GLY A 330 8.88 6.60 29.15
C GLY A 330 9.25 6.43 27.69
N GLY A 331 9.50 5.21 27.23
CA GLY A 331 9.76 4.90 25.84
C GLY A 331 8.53 5.07 24.95
N ILE A 332 8.76 5.11 23.64
CA ILE A 332 7.74 5.32 22.62
C ILE A 332 7.63 4.09 21.71
N LEU A 333 6.41 3.60 21.53
CA LEU A 333 6.13 2.46 20.67
C LEU A 333 5.28 2.88 19.46
N PHE A 334 5.82 2.71 18.27
CA PHE A 334 5.08 2.75 17.02
C PHE A 334 4.64 1.32 16.68
N THR A 335 3.35 1.09 16.52
CA THR A 335 2.84 -0.24 16.18
C THR A 335 1.79 -0.17 15.08
N PHE A 336 1.88 -1.09 14.11
CA PHE A 336 1.08 -1.05 12.89
C PHE A 336 0.38 -2.37 12.59
N SER A 337 -0.67 -2.27 11.77
CA SER A 337 -1.32 -3.38 11.09
C SER A 337 -1.77 -2.96 9.69
N CYS A 338 -1.29 -3.67 8.67
CA CYS A 338 -1.75 -3.53 7.29
C CYS A 338 -2.80 -4.59 6.89
N SER A 339 -3.33 -5.38 7.83
CA SER A 339 -4.35 -6.40 7.57
C SER A 339 -5.70 -5.78 7.28
N GLN A 340 -6.25 -5.94 6.07
CA GLN A 340 -7.63 -5.52 5.73
C GLN A 340 -8.69 -6.24 6.58
N ALA A 341 -8.45 -7.51 6.97
CA ALA A 341 -9.37 -8.27 7.79
C ALA A 341 -9.47 -7.78 9.25
N VAL A 342 -8.53 -6.94 9.70
CA VAL A 342 -8.48 -6.37 11.06
C VAL A 342 -8.87 -4.90 10.97
N ASN A 343 -9.97 -4.49 11.59
CA ASN A 343 -10.36 -3.08 11.65
C ASN A 343 -9.64 -2.31 12.78
N LYS A 344 -9.81 -0.98 12.83
CA LYS A 344 -9.16 -0.10 13.81
C LYS A 344 -9.45 -0.49 15.26
N ASP A 345 -10.72 -0.77 15.57
CA ASP A 345 -11.13 -1.11 16.93
C ASP A 345 -10.56 -2.44 17.38
N GLN A 346 -10.55 -3.43 16.49
CA GLN A 346 -9.97 -4.74 16.76
C GLN A 346 -8.46 -4.67 16.98
N PHE A 347 -7.74 -3.89 16.16
CA PHE A 347 -6.31 -3.66 16.36
C PHE A 347 -6.04 -2.96 17.69
N ARG A 348 -6.76 -1.87 17.98
CA ARG A 348 -6.67 -1.14 19.25
C ARG A 348 -6.96 -2.04 20.45
N LEU A 349 -7.96 -2.93 20.36
CA LEU A 349 -8.27 -3.89 21.43
C LEU A 349 -7.14 -4.91 21.66
N ALA A 350 -6.49 -5.38 20.58
CA ALA A 350 -5.33 -6.28 20.71
C ALA A 350 -4.15 -5.59 21.41
N VAL A 351 -3.87 -4.33 21.05
CA VAL A 351 -2.82 -3.52 21.70
C VAL A 351 -3.17 -3.16 23.13
N PHE A 352 -4.45 -2.81 23.41
CA PHE A 352 -4.93 -2.62 24.79
C PHE A 352 -4.71 -3.86 25.66
N SER A 353 -5.05 -5.04 25.14
CA SER A 353 -4.87 -6.31 25.86
C SER A 353 -3.38 -6.57 26.16
N ALA A 354 -2.49 -6.24 25.22
CA ALA A 354 -1.04 -6.32 25.41
C ALA A 354 -0.54 -5.36 26.51
N ALA A 355 -1.00 -4.11 26.50
CA ALA A 355 -0.66 -3.12 27.52
C ALA A 355 -1.14 -3.54 28.91
N ALA A 356 -2.37 -4.03 29.02
CA ALA A 356 -2.92 -4.54 30.30
C ALA A 356 -2.12 -5.74 30.83
N GLN A 357 -1.72 -6.67 29.96
CA GLN A 357 -0.89 -7.82 30.30
C GLN A 357 0.50 -7.39 30.83
N SER A 358 1.08 -6.35 30.26
CA SER A 358 2.39 -5.81 30.70
C SER A 358 2.33 -5.03 32.01
N ARG A 359 1.12 -4.71 32.50
CA ARG A 359 0.86 -3.88 33.69
C ARG A 359 1.49 -2.48 33.63
N ARG A 360 1.71 -1.95 32.44
CA ARG A 360 2.26 -0.61 32.21
C ARG A 360 1.14 0.43 32.04
N LYS A 361 1.42 1.68 32.42
CA LYS A 361 0.57 2.82 32.11
C LYS A 361 0.92 3.30 30.72
N VAL A 362 0.02 3.10 29.75
CA VAL A 362 0.22 3.41 28.33
C VAL A 362 -0.80 4.47 27.89
N ARG A 363 -0.35 5.42 27.07
CA ARG A 363 -1.19 6.46 26.46
C ARG A 363 -1.10 6.35 24.95
N ILE A 364 -2.20 6.60 24.25
CA ILE A 364 -2.19 6.78 22.79
C ILE A 364 -1.85 8.24 22.51
N LEU A 365 -0.71 8.50 21.89
CA LEU A 365 -0.28 9.83 21.47
C LEU A 365 -0.85 10.18 20.09
N HIS A 366 -0.82 9.22 19.15
CA HIS A 366 -1.35 9.39 17.80
C HIS A 366 -2.06 8.13 17.32
N GLN A 367 -3.07 8.32 16.47
CA GLN A 367 -3.68 7.29 15.64
C GLN A 367 -3.23 7.51 14.20
N LEU A 368 -2.62 6.50 13.60
CA LEU A 368 -1.96 6.58 12.31
C LEU A 368 -2.76 5.84 11.25
N THR A 369 -2.64 6.28 10.02
CA THR A 369 -3.29 5.70 8.83
C THR A 369 -2.35 5.80 7.64
N GLN A 370 -2.81 5.33 6.47
CA GLN A 370 -2.13 5.53 5.20
C GLN A 370 -2.04 7.02 4.82
N PRO A 371 -0.99 7.44 4.10
CA PRO A 371 -0.76 8.83 3.72
C PRO A 371 -1.75 9.29 2.63
N ALA A 372 -1.77 10.59 2.37
CA ALA A 372 -2.73 11.22 1.47
C ALA A 372 -2.61 10.77 0.00
N ASP A 373 -1.49 10.24 -0.43
CA ASP A 373 -1.33 9.63 -1.76
C ASP A 373 -1.88 8.19 -1.87
N HIS A 374 -2.44 7.68 -0.77
CA HIS A 374 -3.26 6.47 -0.73
C HIS A 374 -4.71 6.85 -0.39
N PRO A 375 -5.38 7.67 -1.21
CA PRO A 375 -6.70 8.18 -0.87
C PRO A 375 -7.71 7.05 -0.76
N ILE A 376 -8.66 7.23 0.15
CA ILE A 376 -9.81 6.36 0.30
C ILE A 376 -10.98 7.03 -0.40
N ASN A 377 -11.58 6.33 -1.37
CA ASN A 377 -12.84 6.79 -1.92
C ASN A 377 -13.92 6.74 -0.83
N ILE A 378 -14.55 7.88 -0.55
CA ILE A 378 -15.56 7.98 0.53
C ILE A 378 -16.73 7.01 0.34
N TYR A 379 -16.99 6.63 -0.91
CA TYR A 379 -18.03 5.66 -1.27
C TYR A 379 -17.57 4.20 -1.21
N HIS A 380 -16.25 3.98 -0.94
CA HIS A 380 -15.61 2.67 -0.88
C HIS A 380 -14.71 2.57 0.36
N PRO A 381 -15.32 2.39 1.55
CA PRO A 381 -14.58 2.35 2.81
C PRO A 381 -13.61 1.16 2.93
N GLU A 382 -13.75 0.14 2.10
CA GLU A 382 -12.84 -1.01 2.00
C GLU A 382 -11.41 -0.63 1.59
N GLY A 383 -11.21 0.59 1.06
CA GLY A 383 -9.89 1.16 0.75
C GLY A 383 -9.05 1.48 1.98
N GLU A 384 -9.62 1.49 3.20
CA GLU A 384 -8.89 1.71 4.43
C GLU A 384 -8.21 0.41 4.90
N TYR A 385 -6.87 0.38 4.95
CA TYR A 385 -6.13 -0.84 5.31
C TYR A 385 -5.02 -0.65 6.34
N LEU A 386 -4.36 0.51 6.41
CA LEU A 386 -3.28 0.78 7.34
C LEU A 386 -3.80 1.40 8.64
N LYS A 387 -3.45 0.81 9.75
CA LYS A 387 -3.75 1.29 11.10
C LYS A 387 -2.47 1.30 11.90
N GLY A 388 -2.23 2.38 12.65
CA GLY A 388 -1.11 2.47 13.55
C GLY A 388 -1.45 3.24 14.83
N LEU A 389 -0.65 3.01 15.86
CA LEU A 389 -0.69 3.74 17.11
C LEU A 389 0.72 4.17 17.50
N ILE A 390 0.84 5.39 18.04
CA ILE A 390 2.01 5.81 18.82
C ILE A 390 1.58 5.82 20.28
N LEU A 391 2.34 5.12 21.08
CA LEU A 391 2.03 4.84 22.48
C LEU A 391 3.16 5.30 23.39
#